data_60f20182eddda7250cf7c9c2bf7d71ef
#
_entry.id   60f20182eddda7250cf7c9c2bf7d71ef
#
_cell.length_a   1.000
_cell.length_b   1.000
_cell.length_c   1.000
_cell.angle_alpha   90.00
_cell.angle_beta   90.00
_cell.angle_gamma   90.00
#
_symmetry.space_group_name_H-M   'P 1'
#
loop_
_entity.id
_entity.type
_entity.pdbx_description
1 polymer ?
#
loop_
_entity_poly.entity_id
_entity_poly.type
_entity_poly.pdbx_seq_one_letter_code
_entity_poly.pdbx_strand_id
1 'polypeptide(L)'
;MRIAHSATVALLLGSSAAFAFPTEETPTSEAAHIAKVKTGAPEHIVAKATIVMMKDGKETTLQTGSNGYTCLIDNFGTPLCADENAMEWRKAVAAKATPPNKIGFIYMLAGDTGTSNHDPYARASHQHWAQTGPHVMIVGPSVKDMPGYSRTADVADVTQPYAMFPGTPYEHLMLPVAPK
;
A
#
# COMPACT_ATOMS: atom_id res chain seq x y z
N MET A 1 2.08 -74.42 -11.97
CA MET A 1 0.98 -73.42 -12.19
C MET A 1 1.32 -72.23 -11.34
N ARG A 2 1.88 -71.15 -11.93
CA ARG A 2 2.29 -69.90 -11.24
C ARG A 2 1.30 -68.82 -11.61
N ILE A 3 0.61 -68.29 -10.63
CA ILE A 3 -0.36 -67.20 -10.79
C ILE A 3 0.38 -65.87 -10.58
N ALA A 4 0.52 -65.09 -11.63
CA ALA A 4 1.06 -63.72 -11.57
C ALA A 4 -0.05 -62.74 -11.14
N HIS A 5 0.21 -61.99 -10.05
CA HIS A 5 -0.65 -60.89 -9.63
C HIS A 5 -0.07 -59.61 -10.19
N SER A 6 -0.79 -58.96 -11.12
CA SER A 6 -0.50 -57.61 -11.59
C SER A 6 -1.09 -56.61 -10.62
N ALA A 7 -0.23 -55.83 -9.98
CA ALA A 7 -0.64 -54.71 -9.17
C ALA A 7 -0.75 -53.43 -10.05
N THR A 8 -1.94 -52.91 -10.20
CA THR A 8 -2.21 -51.65 -10.90
C THR A 8 -1.98 -50.49 -9.92
N VAL A 9 -0.95 -49.68 -10.15
CA VAL A 9 -0.70 -48.45 -9.40
C VAL A 9 -1.54 -47.33 -10.02
N ALA A 10 -2.54 -46.85 -9.29
CA ALA A 10 -3.33 -45.68 -9.66
C ALA A 10 -2.55 -44.40 -9.28
N LEU A 11 -2.11 -43.62 -10.28
CA LEU A 11 -1.48 -42.33 -10.11
C LEU A 11 -2.52 -41.26 -9.85
N LEU A 12 -2.64 -40.82 -8.61
CA LEU A 12 -3.50 -39.68 -8.25
C LEU A 12 -2.81 -38.37 -8.66
N LEU A 13 -3.24 -37.80 -9.76
CA LEU A 13 -2.88 -36.43 -10.18
C LEU A 13 -3.57 -35.42 -9.24
N GLY A 14 -2.85 -34.95 -8.25
CA GLY A 14 -3.31 -33.84 -7.40
C GLY A 14 -3.31 -32.53 -8.19
N SER A 15 -4.51 -32.01 -8.50
CA SER A 15 -4.67 -30.66 -9.05
C SER A 15 -4.32 -29.64 -7.97
N SER A 16 -3.15 -29.02 -8.06
CA SER A 16 -2.80 -27.83 -7.26
C SER A 16 -3.61 -26.66 -7.79
N ALA A 17 -4.66 -26.27 -7.08
CA ALA A 17 -5.35 -25.00 -7.32
C ALA A 17 -4.40 -23.87 -6.94
N ALA A 18 -3.82 -23.21 -7.95
CA ALA A 18 -3.10 -21.96 -7.73
C ALA A 18 -4.13 -20.89 -7.31
N PHE A 19 -4.05 -20.45 -6.08
CA PHE A 19 -4.77 -19.25 -5.63
C PHE A 19 -4.15 -18.04 -6.34
N ALA A 20 -4.80 -17.60 -7.41
CA ALA A 20 -4.50 -16.31 -8.03
C ALA A 20 -5.05 -15.23 -7.08
N PHE A 21 -4.14 -14.45 -6.48
CA PHE A 21 -4.53 -13.20 -5.82
C PHE A 21 -5.09 -12.27 -6.90
N PRO A 22 -6.21 -11.56 -6.62
CA PRO A 22 -6.71 -10.56 -7.55
C PRO A 22 -5.64 -9.48 -7.70
N THR A 23 -4.95 -9.47 -8.82
CA THR A 23 -4.17 -8.31 -9.26
C THR A 23 -5.18 -7.25 -9.62
N GLU A 24 -5.31 -6.22 -8.78
CA GLU A 24 -6.13 -5.07 -9.11
C GLU A 24 -5.57 -4.44 -10.40
N GLU A 25 -6.35 -4.51 -11.49
CA GLU A 25 -5.90 -4.04 -12.80
C GLU A 25 -5.57 -2.55 -12.72
N THR A 26 -4.34 -2.20 -13.06
CA THR A 26 -3.92 -0.81 -13.25
C THR A 26 -4.79 -0.20 -14.36
N PRO A 27 -5.41 0.99 -14.14
CA PRO A 27 -6.24 1.62 -15.15
C PRO A 27 -5.51 1.77 -16.48
N THR A 28 -6.12 1.28 -17.55
CA THR A 28 -5.50 1.27 -18.89
C THR A 28 -5.60 2.61 -19.63
N SER A 29 -6.46 3.53 -19.15
CA SER A 29 -6.62 4.87 -19.73
C SER A 29 -6.38 5.97 -18.69
N GLU A 30 -5.96 7.15 -19.17
CA GLU A 30 -5.75 8.34 -18.31
C GLU A 30 -7.05 8.75 -17.60
N ALA A 31 -8.20 8.67 -18.27
CA ALA A 31 -9.50 8.97 -17.64
C ALA A 31 -9.84 7.98 -16.51
N ALA A 32 -9.60 6.70 -16.70
CA ALA A 32 -9.81 5.67 -15.67
C ALA A 32 -8.82 5.86 -14.50
N HIS A 33 -7.56 6.22 -14.78
CA HIS A 33 -6.56 6.54 -13.77
C HIS A 33 -7.00 7.75 -12.92
N ILE A 34 -7.41 8.84 -13.54
CA ILE A 34 -7.91 10.03 -12.84
C ILE A 34 -9.14 9.69 -11.99
N ALA A 35 -10.09 8.91 -12.54
CA ALA A 35 -11.28 8.47 -11.80
C ALA A 35 -10.91 7.66 -10.55
N LYS A 36 -9.95 6.74 -10.65
CA LYS A 36 -9.46 5.94 -9.53
C LYS A 36 -8.72 6.81 -8.51
N VAL A 37 -7.84 7.71 -8.94
CA VAL A 37 -7.12 8.64 -8.07
C VAL A 37 -8.06 9.49 -7.23
N LYS A 38 -9.21 9.94 -7.79
CA LYS A 38 -10.22 10.73 -7.07
C LYS A 38 -10.82 10.02 -5.86
N THR A 39 -10.73 8.71 -5.75
CA THR A 39 -11.20 7.96 -4.58
C THR A 39 -10.20 7.97 -3.42
N GLY A 40 -8.96 8.36 -3.66
CA GLY A 40 -7.87 8.30 -2.68
C GLY A 40 -7.83 9.44 -1.66
N ALA A 41 -8.51 10.56 -1.92
CA ALA A 41 -8.49 11.72 -1.02
C ALA A 41 -9.79 12.54 -1.13
N PRO A 42 -10.03 13.51 -0.21
CA PRO A 42 -11.17 14.43 -0.30
C PRO A 42 -11.18 15.20 -1.63
N GLU A 43 -12.37 15.44 -2.18
CA GLU A 43 -12.54 16.10 -3.48
C GLU A 43 -11.81 17.43 -3.56
N HIS A 44 -11.90 18.28 -2.52
CA HIS A 44 -11.25 19.60 -2.49
C HIS A 44 -9.69 19.51 -2.52
N ILE A 45 -9.11 18.40 -2.11
CA ILE A 45 -7.68 18.12 -2.25
C ILE A 45 -7.37 17.71 -3.69
N VAL A 46 -8.06 16.68 -4.21
CA VAL A 46 -7.80 16.14 -5.55
C VAL A 46 -8.04 17.16 -6.66
N ALA A 47 -9.07 18.00 -6.51
CA ALA A 47 -9.42 19.03 -7.50
C ALA A 47 -8.28 20.00 -7.79
N LYS A 48 -7.37 20.23 -6.84
CA LYS A 48 -6.25 21.17 -6.95
C LYS A 48 -4.87 20.48 -6.85
N ALA A 49 -4.83 19.16 -6.78
CA ALA A 49 -3.59 18.38 -6.69
C ALA A 49 -2.95 18.16 -8.06
N THR A 50 -1.65 17.94 -8.09
CA THR A 50 -0.97 17.35 -9.24
C THR A 50 -1.35 15.88 -9.32
N ILE A 51 -1.80 15.41 -10.49
CA ILE A 51 -2.08 13.98 -10.73
C ILE A 51 -1.02 13.42 -11.65
N VAL A 52 -0.36 12.35 -11.21
CA VAL A 52 0.67 11.68 -11.99
C VAL A 52 0.32 10.21 -12.22
N MET A 53 0.76 9.68 -13.35
CA MET A 53 0.63 8.28 -13.74
C MET A 53 1.99 7.73 -14.15
N MET A 54 2.33 6.52 -13.68
CA MET A 54 3.47 5.77 -14.20
C MET A 54 3.05 5.04 -15.47
N LYS A 55 3.69 5.34 -16.59
CA LYS A 55 3.48 4.68 -17.88
C LYS A 55 4.84 4.30 -18.46
N ASP A 56 5.02 3.02 -18.78
CA ASP A 56 6.26 2.48 -19.36
C ASP A 56 7.53 2.85 -18.53
N GLY A 57 7.39 2.84 -17.20
CA GLY A 57 8.47 3.20 -16.26
C GLY A 57 8.76 4.71 -16.16
N LYS A 58 7.98 5.54 -16.83
CA LYS A 58 8.10 7.00 -16.83
C LYS A 58 6.90 7.65 -16.15
N GLU A 59 7.18 8.64 -15.29
CA GLU A 59 6.14 9.48 -14.70
C GLU A 59 5.59 10.46 -15.75
N THR A 60 4.26 10.50 -15.86
CA THR A 60 3.53 11.43 -16.73
C THR A 60 2.55 12.24 -15.89
N THR A 61 2.61 13.57 -15.99
CA THR A 61 1.66 14.47 -15.33
C THR A 61 0.39 14.56 -16.15
N LEU A 62 -0.74 14.14 -15.56
CA LEU A 62 -2.08 14.21 -16.16
C LEU A 62 -2.82 15.50 -15.78
N GLN A 63 -2.51 16.07 -14.62
CA GLN A 63 -3.05 17.33 -14.11
C GLN A 63 -1.96 18.07 -13.35
N THR A 64 -1.74 19.34 -13.66
CA THR A 64 -0.89 20.23 -12.85
C THR A 64 -1.71 20.83 -11.72
N GLY A 65 -1.24 20.70 -10.49
CA GLY A 65 -1.91 21.19 -9.29
C GLY A 65 -1.30 22.47 -8.73
N SER A 66 -1.96 23.01 -7.69
CA SER A 66 -1.55 24.27 -7.02
C SER A 66 -1.61 24.22 -5.49
N ASN A 67 -1.93 23.05 -4.89
CA ASN A 67 -2.13 22.92 -3.44
C ASN A 67 -1.01 22.14 -2.73
N GLY A 68 0.10 21.83 -3.40
CA GLY A 68 1.22 21.07 -2.85
C GLY A 68 0.99 19.56 -2.71
N TYR A 69 -0.18 19.05 -3.11
CA TYR A 69 -0.43 17.61 -3.12
C TYR A 69 -0.12 16.98 -4.48
N THR A 70 0.46 15.78 -4.45
CA THR A 70 0.60 14.89 -5.60
C THR A 70 -0.24 13.64 -5.37
N CYS A 71 -1.14 13.33 -6.31
CA CYS A 71 -2.01 12.16 -6.27
C CYS A 71 -1.61 11.15 -7.34
N LEU A 72 -1.63 9.88 -6.99
CA LEU A 72 -1.20 8.78 -7.86
C LEU A 72 -1.84 7.45 -7.43
N ILE A 73 -1.62 6.41 -8.23
CA ILE A 73 -1.86 5.02 -7.86
C ILE A 73 -0.50 4.39 -7.60
N ASP A 74 -0.31 3.78 -6.43
CA ASP A 74 0.94 3.14 -6.08
C ASP A 74 1.16 1.78 -6.78
N ASN A 75 2.28 1.12 -6.50
CA ASN A 75 2.64 -0.17 -7.10
C ASN A 75 1.75 -1.34 -6.64
N PHE A 76 0.87 -1.13 -5.67
CA PHE A 76 -0.12 -2.09 -5.19
C PHE A 76 -1.52 -1.80 -5.74
N GLY A 77 -1.64 -0.83 -6.63
CA GLY A 77 -2.92 -0.42 -7.21
C GLY A 77 -3.74 0.53 -6.31
N THR A 78 -3.20 1.00 -5.20
CA THR A 78 -3.91 1.84 -4.24
C THR A 78 -3.83 3.32 -4.63
N PRO A 79 -4.97 4.04 -4.76
CA PRO A 79 -4.98 5.47 -5.00
C PRO A 79 -4.64 6.23 -3.72
N LEU A 80 -3.79 7.24 -3.83
CA LEU A 80 -3.38 8.08 -2.72
C LEU A 80 -3.11 9.52 -3.16
N CYS A 81 -3.15 10.46 -2.18
CA CYS A 81 -2.66 11.82 -2.35
C CYS A 81 -1.71 12.16 -1.19
N ALA A 82 -0.51 12.61 -1.51
CA ALA A 82 0.54 12.93 -0.56
C ALA A 82 0.99 14.39 -0.71
N ASP A 83 1.26 15.07 0.41
CA ASP A 83 1.89 16.39 0.38
C ASP A 83 3.38 16.29 -0.02
N GLU A 84 4.02 17.44 -0.22
CA GLU A 84 5.43 17.49 -0.66
C GLU A 84 6.38 16.75 0.29
N ASN A 85 6.18 16.88 1.61
CA ASN A 85 7.01 16.22 2.62
C ASN A 85 6.83 14.69 2.58
N ALA A 86 5.59 14.24 2.43
CA ALA A 86 5.28 12.82 2.29
C ALA A 86 5.81 12.24 0.97
N MET A 87 5.81 13.02 -0.13
CA MET A 87 6.44 12.59 -1.39
C MET A 87 7.96 12.44 -1.24
N GLU A 88 8.64 13.31 -0.49
CA GLU A 88 10.06 13.14 -0.16
C GLU A 88 10.29 11.88 0.68
N TRP A 89 9.45 11.64 1.70
CA TRP A 89 9.50 10.42 2.50
C TRP A 89 9.30 9.16 1.64
N ARG A 90 8.31 9.14 0.75
CA ARG A 90 8.06 8.01 -0.18
C ARG A 90 9.26 7.73 -1.09
N LYS A 91 9.92 8.79 -1.60
CA LYS A 91 11.16 8.65 -2.39
C LYS A 91 12.29 8.02 -1.58
N ALA A 92 12.44 8.41 -0.31
CA ALA A 92 13.43 7.82 0.58
C ALA A 92 13.14 6.33 0.85
N VAL A 93 11.88 5.95 1.11
CA VAL A 93 11.48 4.54 1.24
C VAL A 93 11.84 3.75 -0.01
N ALA A 94 11.48 4.23 -1.20
CA ALA A 94 11.76 3.56 -2.47
C ALA A 94 13.27 3.39 -2.72
N ALA A 95 14.07 4.38 -2.34
CA ALA A 95 15.53 4.39 -2.47
C ALA A 95 16.27 3.65 -1.34
N LYS A 96 15.54 3.13 -0.32
CA LYS A 96 16.11 2.56 0.92
C LYS A 96 17.05 3.55 1.64
N ALA A 97 16.76 4.85 1.53
CA ALA A 97 17.52 5.94 2.13
C ALA A 97 16.84 6.45 3.41
N THR A 98 17.60 7.17 4.24
CA THR A 98 17.03 7.83 5.42
C THR A 98 16.02 8.91 5.00
N PRO A 99 14.79 8.89 5.52
CA PRO A 99 13.80 9.94 5.24
C PRO A 99 14.26 11.31 5.76
N PRO A 100 13.84 12.40 5.11
CA PRO A 100 14.10 13.75 5.63
C PRO A 100 13.37 13.96 6.97
N ASN A 101 13.92 14.80 7.83
CA ASN A 101 13.33 15.14 9.12
C ASN A 101 12.17 16.15 8.95
N LYS A 102 11.11 15.70 8.32
CA LYS A 102 9.89 16.47 8.03
C LYS A 102 8.67 15.59 8.32
N ILE A 103 7.58 16.19 8.76
CA ILE A 103 6.27 15.52 8.85
C ILE A 103 5.53 15.73 7.55
N GLY A 104 4.93 14.67 7.03
CA GLY A 104 4.08 14.69 5.84
C GLY A 104 2.79 13.91 6.07
N PHE A 105 1.82 14.15 5.20
CA PHE A 105 0.48 13.56 5.24
C PHE A 105 0.16 12.82 3.94
N ILE A 106 -0.44 11.62 4.06
CA ILE A 106 -0.92 10.85 2.92
C ILE A 106 -2.39 10.48 3.17
N TYR A 107 -3.25 10.80 2.24
CA TYR A 107 -4.63 10.30 2.19
C TYR A 107 -4.67 8.99 1.40
N MET A 108 -5.37 7.97 1.93
CA MET A 108 -5.67 6.69 1.29
C MET A 108 -7.12 6.30 1.60
N LEU A 109 -8.08 7.15 1.14
CA LEU A 109 -9.48 7.01 1.52
C LEU A 109 -10.24 5.87 0.81
N ALA A 110 -9.63 5.25 -0.20
CA ALA A 110 -10.13 3.99 -0.76
C ALA A 110 -9.73 2.75 0.08
N GLY A 111 -8.92 2.94 1.12
CA GLY A 111 -8.23 1.85 1.81
C GLY A 111 -7.04 1.35 1.00
N ASP A 112 -6.34 0.35 1.53
CA ASP A 112 -5.21 -0.31 0.86
C ASP A 112 -5.50 -1.79 0.57
N THR A 113 -4.62 -2.42 -0.20
CA THR A 113 -4.64 -3.85 -0.52
C THR A 113 -3.83 -4.68 0.48
N GLY A 114 -3.28 -4.04 1.50
CA GLY A 114 -2.46 -4.63 2.53
C GLY A 114 -0.97 -4.56 2.25
N THR A 115 -0.22 -4.53 3.34
CA THR A 115 1.24 -4.63 3.34
C THR A 115 1.70 -5.27 4.65
N SER A 116 2.95 -5.73 4.70
CA SER A 116 3.54 -6.17 5.97
C SER A 116 3.60 -4.99 6.95
N ASN A 117 3.15 -5.21 8.19
CA ASN A 117 3.30 -4.21 9.25
C ASN A 117 4.74 -4.10 9.77
N HIS A 118 5.62 -5.00 9.35
CA HIS A 118 7.00 -5.13 9.84
C HIS A 118 8.04 -4.74 8.80
N ASP A 119 7.86 -5.16 7.53
CA ASP A 119 8.83 -4.98 6.47
C ASP A 119 8.24 -4.16 5.30
N PRO A 120 8.73 -2.92 5.07
CA PRO A 120 8.27 -2.06 3.98
C PRO A 120 8.54 -2.63 2.59
N TYR A 121 9.35 -3.67 2.48
CA TYR A 121 9.78 -4.25 1.20
C TYR A 121 9.18 -5.64 0.93
N ALA A 122 8.39 -6.19 1.85
CA ALA A 122 7.67 -7.45 1.63
C ALA A 122 6.73 -7.34 0.42
N ARG A 123 6.69 -8.41 -0.40
CA ARG A 123 5.90 -8.45 -1.64
C ARG A 123 4.80 -9.51 -1.62
N ALA A 124 4.74 -10.33 -0.59
CA ALA A 124 3.73 -11.37 -0.43
C ALA A 124 3.11 -11.27 0.97
N SER A 125 1.83 -11.63 1.06
CA SER A 125 1.15 -11.76 2.34
C SER A 125 1.80 -12.88 3.16
N HIS A 126 2.14 -12.57 4.40
CA HIS A 126 2.66 -13.49 5.39
C HIS A 126 2.23 -13.01 6.78
N GLN A 127 2.82 -13.55 7.84
CA GLN A 127 2.64 -13.02 9.20
C GLN A 127 2.89 -11.51 9.19
N HIS A 128 2.17 -10.75 10.00
CA HIS A 128 2.23 -9.29 10.10
C HIS A 128 1.57 -8.52 8.94
N TRP A 129 0.73 -9.17 8.12
CA TRP A 129 0.03 -8.48 7.04
C TRP A 129 -1.14 -7.66 7.59
N ALA A 130 -1.12 -6.35 7.35
CA ALA A 130 -2.17 -5.41 7.70
C ALA A 130 -2.82 -4.85 6.43
N GLN A 131 -4.15 -4.92 6.36
CA GLN A 131 -4.94 -4.28 5.31
C GLN A 131 -5.88 -3.28 5.96
N THR A 132 -5.61 -1.99 5.76
CA THR A 132 -6.34 -0.91 6.41
C THR A 132 -7.42 -0.36 5.49
N GLY A 133 -8.61 -0.13 6.04
CA GLY A 133 -9.71 0.58 5.36
C GLY A 133 -9.34 2.04 5.04
N PRO A 134 -10.32 2.91 4.80
CA PRO A 134 -10.06 4.34 4.60
C PRO A 134 -9.22 4.93 5.74
N HIS A 135 -8.08 5.53 5.41
CA HIS A 135 -7.15 6.05 6.41
C HIS A 135 -6.34 7.25 5.93
N VAL A 136 -5.71 7.92 6.87
CA VAL A 136 -4.68 8.92 6.67
C VAL A 136 -3.40 8.45 7.31
N MET A 137 -2.25 8.72 6.69
CA MET A 137 -0.94 8.43 7.28
C MET A 137 -0.27 9.73 7.70
N ILE A 138 0.37 9.72 8.87
CA ILE A 138 1.36 10.73 9.27
C ILE A 138 2.73 10.07 9.14
N VAL A 139 3.55 10.59 8.23
CA VAL A 139 4.88 10.04 7.93
C VAL A 139 5.99 10.97 8.39
N GLY A 140 7.17 10.41 8.65
CA GLY A 140 8.36 11.16 9.02
C GLY A 140 8.94 10.74 10.36
N PRO A 141 10.23 11.01 10.61
CA PRO A 141 10.98 10.47 11.74
C PRO A 141 10.43 10.79 13.13
N SER A 142 9.72 11.92 13.28
CA SER A 142 9.15 12.32 14.57
C SER A 142 7.95 11.47 15.02
N VAL A 143 7.41 10.61 14.14
CA VAL A 143 6.32 9.69 14.50
C VAL A 143 6.74 8.71 15.58
N LYS A 144 8.01 8.26 15.59
CA LYS A 144 8.56 7.39 16.64
C LYS A 144 8.45 7.97 18.05
N ASP A 145 8.40 9.30 18.18
CA ASP A 145 8.33 10.03 19.44
C ASP A 145 6.87 10.31 19.88
N MET A 146 5.87 9.87 19.10
CA MET A 146 4.45 9.98 19.45
C MET A 146 4.04 8.82 20.37
N PRO A 147 3.73 9.06 21.65
CA PRO A 147 3.32 8.01 22.58
C PRO A 147 1.86 7.60 22.38
N GLY A 148 1.47 6.45 22.96
CA GLY A 148 0.07 6.04 23.09
C GLY A 148 -0.50 5.25 21.90
N TYR A 149 0.28 5.00 20.84
CA TYR A 149 -0.13 4.18 19.71
C TYR A 149 0.56 2.83 19.71
N SER A 150 -0.18 1.78 19.33
CA SER A 150 0.36 0.43 19.23
C SER A 150 1.52 0.36 18.24
N ARG A 151 2.61 -0.28 18.66
CA ARG A 151 3.80 -0.58 17.84
C ARG A 151 4.04 -2.08 17.74
N THR A 152 2.97 -2.86 17.85
CA THR A 152 3.04 -4.31 17.70
C THR A 152 3.17 -4.65 16.21
N ALA A 153 4.28 -5.28 15.85
CA ALA A 153 4.50 -5.72 14.47
C ALA A 153 3.62 -6.93 14.09
N ASP A 154 3.21 -7.75 15.08
CA ASP A 154 2.58 -9.05 14.82
C ASP A 154 1.16 -8.96 14.29
N VAL A 155 0.29 -8.19 14.96
CA VAL A 155 -1.10 -7.98 14.54
C VAL A 155 -1.49 -6.56 14.88
N ALA A 156 -1.62 -5.71 13.87
CA ALA A 156 -2.18 -4.38 14.05
C ALA A 156 -3.70 -4.47 14.14
N ASP A 157 -4.31 -3.82 15.14
CA ASP A 157 -5.75 -3.53 15.08
C ASP A 157 -5.95 -2.37 14.09
N VAL A 158 -6.26 -2.73 12.85
CA VAL A 158 -6.43 -1.78 11.74
C VAL A 158 -7.68 -0.90 11.87
N THR A 159 -8.48 -1.07 12.93
CA THR A 159 -9.64 -0.22 13.24
C THR A 159 -9.27 0.93 14.19
N GLN A 160 -8.10 0.89 14.80
CA GLN A 160 -7.56 1.89 15.72
C GLN A 160 -6.30 2.53 15.14
N PRO A 161 -5.89 3.72 15.58
CA PRO A 161 -4.60 4.28 15.20
C PRO A 161 -3.44 3.38 15.66
N TYR A 162 -2.49 3.09 14.77
CA TYR A 162 -1.34 2.24 15.05
C TYR A 162 -0.10 2.70 14.26
N ALA A 163 1.09 2.33 14.75
CA ALA A 163 2.33 2.56 14.02
C ALA A 163 2.62 1.39 13.09
N MET A 164 2.86 1.68 11.81
CA MET A 164 3.34 0.73 10.82
C MET A 164 4.87 0.84 10.68
N PHE A 165 5.54 -0.28 10.40
CA PHE A 165 7.00 -0.44 10.32
C PHE A 165 7.73 -0.04 11.60
N PRO A 166 7.25 -0.44 12.80
CA PRO A 166 7.82 -0.01 14.06
C PRO A 166 9.31 -0.37 14.16
N GLY A 167 10.10 0.56 14.68
CA GLY A 167 11.55 0.41 14.85
C GLY A 167 12.37 0.56 13.59
N THR A 168 11.76 0.85 12.43
CA THR A 168 12.46 1.16 11.20
C THR A 168 12.60 2.68 10.99
N PRO A 169 13.47 3.15 10.08
CA PRO A 169 13.50 4.56 9.69
C PRO A 169 12.19 5.04 9.01
N TYR A 170 11.33 4.13 8.62
CA TYR A 170 10.09 4.38 7.89
C TYR A 170 8.85 4.23 8.77
N GLU A 171 9.03 4.15 10.09
CA GLU A 171 7.90 4.13 11.03
C GLU A 171 6.98 5.31 10.78
N HIS A 172 5.68 5.03 10.69
CA HIS A 172 4.68 6.05 10.45
C HIS A 172 3.36 5.67 11.13
N LEU A 173 2.50 6.67 11.36
CA LEU A 173 1.22 6.47 12.03
C LEU A 173 0.11 6.27 11.01
N MET A 174 -0.65 5.20 11.16
CA MET A 174 -1.87 4.87 10.44
C MET A 174 -3.07 5.39 11.25
N LEU A 175 -3.93 6.19 10.64
CA LEU A 175 -5.13 6.76 11.24
C LEU A 175 -6.37 6.31 10.46
N PRO A 176 -7.01 5.18 10.81
CA PRO A 176 -8.26 4.77 10.21
C PRO A 176 -9.33 5.85 10.44
N VAL A 177 -10.03 6.25 9.37
CA VAL A 177 -11.03 7.35 9.40
C VAL A 177 -12.45 6.87 9.18
N ALA A 178 -12.62 5.61 8.79
CA ALA A 178 -13.91 4.95 8.68
C ALA A 178 -13.75 3.44 8.94
N PRO A 179 -14.78 2.75 9.42
CA PRO A 179 -14.76 1.29 9.47
C PRO A 179 -14.59 0.72 8.06
N LYS A 180 -13.93 -0.42 8.01
CA LYS A 180 -13.74 -1.17 6.76
C LYS A 180 -15.02 -1.83 6.34
#